data_c3e59f9d489583532018e066cb6ed957
#
_entry.id   c3e59f9d489583532018e066cb6ed957
#
_cell.length_a   1.000
_cell.length_b   1.000
_cell.length_c   1.000
_cell.angle_alpha   90.00
_cell.angle_beta   90.00
_cell.angle_gamma   90.00
#
_symmetry.space_group_name_H-M   'P 1'
#
loop_
_entity.id
_entity.type
_entity.pdbx_description
1 polymer ?
#
loop_
_entity_poly.entity_id
_entity_poly.type
_entity_poly.pdbx_seq_one_letter_code
_entity_poly.pdbx_strand_id
1 'polypeptide(L)'
;MIVKVNAPELLRAKLASPGWGGEHIAMGTNVDCYQRAEGRYELMRGIIAALRDAANPFSILTKGTLILRDLDLLAEAAQLTDVGLNVSAAFVDKSLWRAIEPGTPAPERRLEACATLNDNGLRCGVLMGPIVPCLSDSPAQLDAAVRRIAETGAAHVMPIVLHLRPGAREWFMSWLGAAHPELLPRYAELYGRGAYAPKAYQARIAGQVRELAERYGVGRANSGGPGSPRGVPRGSARAIAPAKAARLAAHEQLTLL
;
A
#
# COMPACT_ATOMS: atom_id res chain seq x y z
N MET A 1 -1.14 5.55 -22.10
CA MET A 1 -1.93 4.92 -21.03
C MET A 1 -3.24 4.45 -21.62
N ILE A 2 -3.64 3.20 -21.33
CA ILE A 2 -4.93 2.64 -21.76
C ILE A 2 -5.86 2.63 -20.53
N VAL A 3 -7.10 3.11 -20.70
CA VAL A 3 -8.13 3.15 -19.64
C VAL A 3 -9.30 2.26 -20.05
N LYS A 4 -9.60 1.23 -19.24
CA LYS A 4 -10.78 0.36 -19.43
C LYS A 4 -12.00 0.99 -18.77
N VAL A 5 -12.72 1.80 -19.52
CA VAL A 5 -13.88 2.53 -19.00
C VAL A 5 -15.05 1.63 -18.55
N ASN A 6 -15.09 0.40 -19.06
CA ASN A 6 -16.09 -0.63 -18.70
C ASN A 6 -15.60 -1.58 -17.59
N ALA A 7 -14.55 -1.23 -16.86
CA ALA A 7 -14.04 -2.08 -15.77
C ALA A 7 -15.08 -2.39 -14.69
N PRO A 8 -15.94 -1.45 -14.24
CA PRO A 8 -16.99 -1.75 -13.27
C PRO A 8 -18.00 -2.78 -13.74
N GLU A 9 -18.42 -2.72 -15.01
CA GLU A 9 -19.38 -3.66 -15.62
C GLU A 9 -18.78 -5.05 -15.73
N LEU A 10 -17.52 -5.15 -16.21
CA LEU A 10 -16.80 -6.42 -16.30
C LEU A 10 -16.61 -7.06 -14.92
N LEU A 11 -16.30 -6.24 -13.91
CA LEU A 11 -16.17 -6.73 -12.54
C LEU A 11 -17.50 -7.26 -12.02
N ARG A 12 -18.62 -6.55 -12.18
CA ARG A 12 -19.96 -7.03 -11.80
C ARG A 12 -20.30 -8.36 -12.45
N ALA A 13 -20.04 -8.48 -13.75
CA ALA A 13 -20.27 -9.73 -14.47
C ALA A 13 -19.40 -10.89 -13.93
N LYS A 14 -18.14 -10.61 -13.59
CA LYS A 14 -17.24 -11.61 -13.01
C LYS A 14 -17.69 -12.03 -11.61
N LEU A 15 -18.02 -11.08 -10.75
CA LEU A 15 -18.49 -11.34 -9.38
C LEU A 15 -19.82 -12.12 -9.33
N ALA A 16 -20.70 -11.92 -10.32
CA ALA A 16 -21.96 -12.65 -10.45
C ALA A 16 -21.78 -14.04 -11.09
N SER A 17 -20.61 -14.40 -11.60
CA SER A 17 -20.41 -15.68 -12.27
C SER A 17 -20.40 -16.85 -11.28
N PRO A 18 -20.99 -18.01 -11.59
CA PRO A 18 -21.00 -19.18 -10.70
C PRO A 18 -19.60 -19.72 -10.35
N GLY A 19 -18.60 -19.41 -11.16
CA GLY A 19 -17.21 -19.82 -10.93
C GLY A 19 -16.40 -18.85 -10.08
N TRP A 20 -17.01 -17.76 -9.58
CA TRP A 20 -16.33 -16.85 -8.65
C TRP A 20 -16.49 -17.34 -7.21
N GLY A 21 -15.40 -17.59 -6.51
CA GLY A 21 -15.38 -18.14 -5.16
C GLY A 21 -15.35 -17.09 -4.03
N GLY A 22 -15.48 -15.80 -4.34
CA GLY A 22 -15.38 -14.74 -3.33
C GLY A 22 -13.94 -14.43 -2.89
N GLU A 23 -12.96 -14.66 -3.76
CA GLU A 23 -11.55 -14.40 -3.45
C GLU A 23 -11.28 -12.94 -3.19
N HIS A 24 -10.33 -12.68 -2.29
CA HIS A 24 -9.91 -11.32 -1.95
C HIS A 24 -9.26 -10.61 -3.16
N ILE A 25 -9.74 -9.42 -3.48
CA ILE A 25 -9.20 -8.60 -4.58
C ILE A 25 -8.31 -7.50 -4.01
N ALA A 26 -7.00 -7.54 -4.32
CA ALA A 26 -6.03 -6.51 -3.94
C ALA A 26 -5.84 -5.51 -5.08
N MET A 27 -6.08 -4.23 -4.82
CA MET A 27 -5.97 -3.14 -5.79
C MET A 27 -4.82 -2.20 -5.42
N GLY A 28 -4.14 -1.62 -6.43
CA GLY A 28 -3.07 -0.64 -6.23
C GLY A 28 -1.68 -1.23 -6.01
N THR A 29 -1.51 -2.54 -6.12
CA THR A 29 -0.21 -3.21 -5.90
C THR A 29 0.74 -3.08 -7.09
N ASN A 30 0.22 -2.97 -8.30
CA ASN A 30 1.00 -2.83 -9.53
C ASN A 30 0.92 -1.42 -10.12
N VAL A 31 -0.30 -0.90 -10.24
CA VAL A 31 -0.59 0.47 -10.67
C VAL A 31 -1.51 1.10 -9.63
N ASP A 32 -1.25 2.36 -9.28
CA ASP A 32 -2.09 3.06 -8.31
C ASP A 32 -3.50 3.28 -8.87
N CYS A 33 -4.52 2.75 -8.20
CA CYS A 33 -5.90 2.85 -8.61
C CYS A 33 -6.47 4.29 -8.48
N TYR A 34 -5.87 5.13 -7.64
CA TYR A 34 -6.21 6.55 -7.51
C TYR A 34 -5.18 7.48 -8.17
N GLN A 35 -4.55 7.03 -9.26
CA GLN A 35 -3.71 7.86 -10.08
C GLN A 35 -4.49 9.02 -10.72
N ARG A 36 -3.80 10.00 -11.32
CA ARG A 36 -4.43 11.21 -11.90
C ARG A 36 -5.59 10.93 -12.87
N ALA A 37 -5.53 9.83 -13.62
CA ALA A 37 -6.59 9.44 -14.54
C ALA A 37 -7.92 9.19 -13.82
N GLU A 38 -7.88 8.70 -12.58
CA GLU A 38 -9.08 8.43 -11.78
C GLU A 38 -9.87 9.69 -11.49
N GLY A 39 -9.22 10.86 -11.39
CA GLY A 39 -9.92 12.15 -11.27
C GLY A 39 -10.79 12.51 -12.47
N ARG A 40 -10.52 11.90 -13.64
CA ARG A 40 -11.31 12.12 -14.87
C ARG A 40 -12.32 11.01 -15.15
N TYR A 41 -11.93 9.76 -14.91
CA TYR A 41 -12.72 8.60 -15.35
C TYR A 41 -13.61 8.03 -14.25
N GLU A 42 -13.33 8.32 -12.99
CA GLU A 42 -14.12 7.98 -11.79
C GLU A 42 -14.52 6.50 -11.70
N LEU A 43 -13.63 5.61 -12.16
CA LEU A 43 -13.91 4.18 -12.23
C LEU A 43 -13.96 3.51 -10.87
N MET A 44 -13.20 4.03 -9.89
CA MET A 44 -13.12 3.43 -8.55
C MET A 44 -14.47 3.44 -7.83
N ARG A 45 -15.28 4.47 -8.00
CA ARG A 45 -16.64 4.47 -7.42
C ARG A 45 -17.46 3.29 -7.91
N GLY A 46 -17.46 3.04 -9.23
CA GLY A 46 -18.17 1.90 -9.82
C GLY A 46 -17.59 0.54 -9.42
N ILE A 47 -16.27 0.45 -9.26
CA ILE A 47 -15.56 -0.76 -8.80
C ILE A 47 -15.90 -1.05 -7.34
N ILE A 48 -15.80 -0.06 -6.44
CA ILE A 48 -16.12 -0.23 -5.01
C ILE A 48 -17.59 -0.60 -4.84
N ALA A 49 -18.51 0.07 -5.58
CA ALA A 49 -19.92 -0.28 -5.56
C ALA A 49 -20.16 -1.73 -5.97
N ALA A 50 -19.50 -2.22 -7.02
CA ALA A 50 -19.63 -3.62 -7.45
C ALA A 50 -19.13 -4.61 -6.38
N LEU A 51 -18.01 -4.30 -5.71
CA LEU A 51 -17.45 -5.12 -4.64
C LEU A 51 -18.35 -5.11 -3.39
N ARG A 52 -18.87 -3.96 -3.00
CA ARG A 52 -19.85 -3.80 -1.92
C ARG A 52 -21.12 -4.62 -2.18
N ASP A 53 -21.71 -4.48 -3.37
CA ASP A 53 -22.98 -5.15 -3.74
C ASP A 53 -22.83 -6.68 -3.76
N ALA A 54 -21.64 -7.18 -4.11
CA ALA A 54 -21.30 -8.59 -4.06
C ALA A 54 -20.78 -9.06 -2.68
N ALA A 55 -20.68 -8.17 -1.69
CA ALA A 55 -20.01 -8.43 -0.39
C ALA A 55 -18.63 -9.11 -0.56
N ASN A 56 -17.89 -8.75 -1.61
CA ASN A 56 -16.60 -9.36 -1.91
C ASN A 56 -15.47 -8.68 -1.13
N PRO A 57 -14.60 -9.42 -0.41
CA PRO A 57 -13.50 -8.81 0.32
C PRO A 57 -12.46 -8.19 -0.63
N PHE A 58 -11.95 -7.03 -0.25
CA PHE A 58 -10.95 -6.34 -1.05
C PHE A 58 -9.98 -5.49 -0.22
N SER A 59 -8.87 -5.10 -0.83
CA SER A 59 -7.97 -4.12 -0.26
C SER A 59 -7.51 -3.10 -1.30
N ILE A 60 -7.20 -1.90 -0.81
CA ILE A 60 -6.70 -0.79 -1.59
C ILE A 60 -5.37 -0.32 -1.00
N LEU A 61 -4.37 -0.19 -1.88
CA LEU A 61 -3.11 0.50 -1.58
C LEU A 61 -2.97 1.68 -2.53
N THR A 62 -2.78 2.90 -2.00
CA THR A 62 -2.65 4.08 -2.84
C THR A 62 -1.69 5.13 -2.28
N LYS A 63 -1.14 5.97 -3.14
CA LYS A 63 -0.52 7.26 -2.85
C LYS A 63 -1.50 8.43 -3.06
N GLY A 64 -2.65 8.15 -3.68
CA GLY A 64 -3.64 9.14 -4.06
C GLY A 64 -4.56 9.57 -2.92
N THR A 65 -4.75 10.86 -2.73
CA THR A 65 -5.72 11.40 -1.77
C THR A 65 -7.15 11.39 -2.28
N LEU A 66 -7.36 11.06 -3.55
CA LEU A 66 -8.70 10.90 -4.16
C LEU A 66 -9.52 9.76 -3.53
N ILE A 67 -8.90 8.85 -2.78
CA ILE A 67 -9.62 7.81 -2.04
C ILE A 67 -10.68 8.41 -1.10
N LEU A 68 -10.47 9.63 -0.60
CA LEU A 68 -11.42 10.34 0.27
C LEU A 68 -12.74 10.70 -0.43
N ARG A 69 -12.75 10.81 -1.77
CA ARG A 69 -13.97 11.00 -2.54
C ARG A 69 -14.96 9.84 -2.38
N ASP A 70 -14.41 8.65 -2.17
CA ASP A 70 -15.18 7.39 -2.17
C ASP A 70 -15.43 6.87 -0.74
N LEU A 71 -15.27 7.74 0.28
CA LEU A 71 -15.37 7.40 1.69
C LEU A 71 -16.76 6.83 2.05
N ASP A 72 -17.83 7.34 1.46
CA ASP A 72 -19.19 6.84 1.62
C ASP A 72 -19.31 5.37 1.23
N LEU A 73 -18.85 5.01 0.03
CA LEU A 73 -18.89 3.64 -0.48
C LEU A 73 -17.98 2.70 0.30
N LEU A 74 -16.81 3.19 0.72
CA LEU A 74 -15.88 2.40 1.54
C LEU A 74 -16.48 2.09 2.92
N ALA A 75 -17.16 3.06 3.53
CA ALA A 75 -17.84 2.86 4.82
C ALA A 75 -19.00 1.86 4.71
N GLU A 76 -19.80 1.94 3.66
CA GLU A 76 -20.86 0.97 3.37
C GLU A 76 -20.28 -0.43 3.13
N ALA A 77 -19.23 -0.55 2.31
CA ALA A 77 -18.59 -1.83 2.03
C ALA A 77 -18.01 -2.48 3.30
N ALA A 78 -17.38 -1.69 4.17
CA ALA A 78 -16.78 -2.17 5.42
C ALA A 78 -17.80 -2.74 6.42
N GLN A 79 -19.10 -2.46 6.25
CA GLN A 79 -20.15 -3.08 7.04
C GLN A 79 -20.60 -4.44 6.50
N LEU A 80 -20.31 -4.72 5.23
CA LEU A 80 -20.77 -5.91 4.52
C LEU A 80 -19.66 -6.94 4.31
N THR A 81 -18.40 -6.49 4.23
CA THR A 81 -17.26 -7.36 3.91
C THR A 81 -15.97 -6.84 4.53
N ASP A 82 -14.89 -7.62 4.40
CA ASP A 82 -13.54 -7.21 4.86
C ASP A 82 -12.94 -6.21 3.86
N VAL A 83 -12.66 -4.99 4.33
CA VAL A 83 -12.07 -3.89 3.56
C VAL A 83 -10.74 -3.48 4.18
N GLY A 84 -9.65 -3.76 3.48
CA GLY A 84 -8.31 -3.36 3.87
C GLY A 84 -7.90 -2.06 3.18
N LEU A 85 -7.59 -1.01 3.93
CA LEU A 85 -7.13 0.26 3.35
C LEU A 85 -5.68 0.55 3.75
N ASN A 86 -4.89 0.98 2.78
CA ASN A 86 -3.50 1.36 3.01
C ASN A 86 -3.13 2.59 2.19
N VAL A 87 -2.45 3.52 2.82
CA VAL A 87 -1.75 4.59 2.12
C VAL A 87 -0.25 4.32 2.11
N SER A 88 0.42 4.67 1.01
CA SER A 88 1.87 4.53 0.92
C SER A 88 2.56 5.84 1.32
N ALA A 89 3.33 5.83 2.43
CA ALA A 89 4.12 6.96 2.89
C ALA A 89 5.39 6.47 3.58
N ALA A 90 6.55 6.60 2.92
CA ALA A 90 7.81 6.03 3.40
C ALA A 90 8.68 7.01 4.19
N PHE A 91 8.54 8.28 3.97
CA PHE A 91 9.37 9.34 4.56
C PHE A 91 8.58 10.64 4.67
N VAL A 92 9.02 11.49 5.58
CA VAL A 92 8.42 12.84 5.81
C VAL A 92 9.27 13.96 5.20
N ASP A 93 10.48 13.63 4.72
CA ASP A 93 11.37 14.60 4.09
C ASP A 93 10.83 15.03 2.72
N LYS A 94 10.57 16.33 2.58
CA LYS A 94 10.02 16.92 1.35
C LYS A 94 11.02 16.97 0.21
N SER A 95 12.32 17.07 0.50
CA SER A 95 13.35 17.12 -0.54
C SER A 95 13.51 15.74 -1.18
N LEU A 96 13.56 14.71 -0.36
CA LEU A 96 13.63 13.32 -0.80
C LEU A 96 12.36 12.91 -1.57
N TRP A 97 11.18 13.32 -1.08
CA TRP A 97 9.93 13.09 -1.81
C TRP A 97 9.94 13.69 -3.22
N ARG A 98 10.36 14.94 -3.35
CA ARG A 98 10.42 15.60 -4.67
C ARG A 98 11.40 14.90 -5.63
N ALA A 99 12.48 14.36 -5.09
CA ALA A 99 13.50 13.68 -5.88
C ALA A 99 13.07 12.27 -6.32
N ILE A 100 12.42 11.51 -5.43
CA ILE A 100 12.14 10.07 -5.66
C ILE A 100 10.73 9.82 -6.16
N GLU A 101 9.74 10.62 -5.72
CA GLU A 101 8.33 10.45 -6.07
C GLU A 101 7.73 11.72 -6.69
N PRO A 102 8.35 12.30 -7.72
CA PRO A 102 7.84 13.52 -8.33
C PRO A 102 6.44 13.30 -8.89
N GLY A 103 5.56 14.28 -8.68
CA GLY A 103 4.20 14.22 -9.21
C GLY A 103 3.19 13.38 -8.42
N THR A 104 3.60 12.78 -7.30
CA THR A 104 2.67 12.17 -6.33
C THR A 104 2.25 13.19 -5.27
N PRO A 105 1.10 13.01 -4.58
CA PRO A 105 0.77 13.83 -3.41
C PRO A 105 1.88 13.79 -2.35
N ALA A 106 2.11 14.91 -1.68
CA ALA A 106 3.10 14.98 -0.61
C ALA A 106 2.80 13.94 0.48
N PRO A 107 3.84 13.34 1.13
CA PRO A 107 3.64 12.34 2.18
C PRO A 107 2.70 12.81 3.28
N GLU A 108 2.78 14.07 3.69
CA GLU A 108 1.88 14.66 4.68
C GLU A 108 0.41 14.58 4.27
N ARG A 109 0.10 14.90 3.00
CA ARG A 109 -1.28 14.81 2.48
C ARG A 109 -1.79 13.37 2.45
N ARG A 110 -0.91 12.40 2.26
CA ARG A 110 -1.26 10.98 2.32
C ARG A 110 -1.53 10.55 3.76
N LEU A 111 -0.75 11.02 4.71
CA LEU A 111 -0.97 10.77 6.14
C LEU A 111 -2.25 11.44 6.63
N GLU A 112 -2.56 12.68 6.19
CA GLU A 112 -3.86 13.32 6.43
C GLU A 112 -5.04 12.47 5.89
N ALA A 113 -4.88 11.88 4.69
CA ALA A 113 -5.91 10.98 4.15
C ALA A 113 -6.07 9.71 5.00
N CYS A 114 -4.97 9.14 5.51
CA CYS A 114 -5.02 8.01 6.45
C CYS A 114 -5.77 8.39 7.73
N ALA A 115 -5.47 9.56 8.31
CA ALA A 115 -6.16 10.06 9.50
C ALA A 115 -7.67 10.22 9.24
N THR A 116 -8.04 10.88 8.13
CA THR A 116 -9.45 11.06 7.75
C THR A 116 -10.19 9.72 7.62
N LEU A 117 -9.58 8.71 6.99
CA LEU A 117 -10.18 7.37 6.88
C LEU A 117 -10.38 6.74 8.27
N ASN A 118 -9.38 6.83 9.16
CA ASN A 118 -9.47 6.28 10.51
C ASN A 118 -10.50 7.02 11.38
N ASP A 119 -10.59 8.35 11.29
CA ASP A 119 -11.57 9.19 12.00
C ASP A 119 -13.01 8.87 11.57
N ASN A 120 -13.20 8.34 10.35
CA ASN A 120 -14.49 7.86 9.85
C ASN A 120 -14.73 6.35 10.10
N GLY A 121 -13.97 5.75 11.01
CA GLY A 121 -14.16 4.36 11.42
C GLY A 121 -13.62 3.31 10.45
N LEU A 122 -12.93 3.73 9.39
CA LEU A 122 -12.26 2.84 8.44
C LEU A 122 -10.86 2.49 8.96
N ARG A 123 -10.49 1.21 8.88
CA ARG A 123 -9.19 0.76 9.36
C ARG A 123 -8.12 0.94 8.27
N CYS A 124 -7.52 2.13 8.22
CA CYS A 124 -6.44 2.44 7.29
C CYS A 124 -5.08 2.25 7.96
N GLY A 125 -4.20 1.48 7.31
CA GLY A 125 -2.81 1.33 7.67
C GLY A 125 -1.89 2.14 6.77
N VAL A 126 -0.58 2.13 7.08
CA VAL A 126 0.45 2.77 6.27
C VAL A 126 1.45 1.76 5.77
N LEU A 127 1.61 1.68 4.44
CA LEU A 127 2.73 1.04 3.80
C LEU A 127 3.91 2.02 3.77
N MET A 128 4.89 1.81 4.64
CA MET A 128 6.10 2.61 4.70
C MET A 128 7.07 2.15 3.60
N GLY A 129 6.75 2.51 2.36
CA GLY A 129 7.45 2.03 1.15
C GLY A 129 7.47 3.07 0.01
N PRO A 130 8.64 3.20 -0.67
CA PRO A 130 9.89 2.51 -0.37
C PRO A 130 10.70 3.19 0.75
N ILE A 131 11.30 2.40 1.64
CA ILE A 131 12.42 2.86 2.47
C ILE A 131 13.67 2.76 1.61
N VAL A 132 14.33 3.89 1.42
CA VAL A 132 15.46 4.05 0.49
C VAL A 132 16.77 3.95 1.28
N PRO A 133 17.58 2.90 1.07
CA PRO A 133 18.81 2.69 1.81
C PRO A 133 19.73 3.92 1.80
N CYS A 134 20.28 4.26 2.96
CA CYS A 134 21.17 5.40 3.20
C CYS A 134 20.53 6.80 2.99
N LEU A 135 19.29 6.88 2.51
CA LEU A 135 18.60 8.15 2.25
C LEU A 135 17.37 8.37 3.14
N SER A 136 16.69 7.29 3.57
CA SER A 136 15.52 7.40 4.46
C SER A 136 15.48 6.34 5.56
N ASP A 137 16.57 5.65 5.83
CA ASP A 137 16.65 4.51 6.75
C ASP A 137 17.50 4.74 8.00
N SER A 138 17.93 5.99 8.25
CA SER A 138 18.58 6.32 9.51
C SER A 138 17.60 6.19 10.69
N PRO A 139 18.07 5.84 11.89
CA PRO A 139 17.21 5.70 13.07
C PRO A 139 16.33 6.94 13.31
N ALA A 140 16.88 8.14 13.12
CA ALA A 140 16.14 9.40 13.30
C ALA A 140 15.03 9.59 12.25
N GLN A 141 15.29 9.22 10.98
CA GLN A 141 14.27 9.31 9.92
C GLN A 141 13.17 8.28 10.10
N LEU A 142 13.50 7.05 10.48
CA LEU A 142 12.51 6.02 10.79
C LEU A 142 11.65 6.42 11.99
N ASP A 143 12.26 6.95 13.06
CA ASP A 143 11.56 7.45 14.24
C ASP A 143 10.58 8.57 13.87
N ALA A 144 11.04 9.59 13.15
CA ALA A 144 10.19 10.70 12.71
C ALA A 144 9.02 10.23 11.85
N ALA A 145 9.26 9.29 10.92
CA ALA A 145 8.21 8.76 10.04
C ALA A 145 7.18 7.93 10.83
N VAL A 146 7.62 7.01 11.70
CA VAL A 146 6.70 6.16 12.48
C VAL A 146 5.90 6.99 13.49
N ARG A 147 6.50 8.01 14.12
CA ARG A 147 5.79 8.94 14.97
C ARG A 147 4.65 9.65 14.23
N ARG A 148 4.95 10.20 13.04
CA ARG A 148 3.91 10.84 12.21
C ARG A 148 2.82 9.88 11.75
N ILE A 149 3.18 8.63 11.46
CA ILE A 149 2.22 7.57 11.16
C ILE A 149 1.32 7.28 12.38
N ALA A 150 1.88 7.19 13.57
CA ALA A 150 1.11 6.95 14.79
C ALA A 150 0.06 8.04 15.05
N GLU A 151 0.41 9.30 14.78
CA GLU A 151 -0.51 10.46 14.93
C GLU A 151 -1.74 10.40 14.01
N THR A 152 -1.73 9.56 12.96
CA THR A 152 -2.89 9.35 12.07
C THR A 152 -3.88 8.31 12.59
N GLY A 153 -3.63 7.70 13.74
CA GLY A 153 -4.42 6.56 14.20
C GLY A 153 -4.28 5.31 13.34
N ALA A 154 -3.19 5.19 12.59
CA ALA A 154 -2.98 4.08 11.64
C ALA A 154 -3.19 2.71 12.28
N ALA A 155 -3.95 1.86 11.60
CA ALA A 155 -4.26 0.50 12.07
C ALA A 155 -3.03 -0.40 12.12
N HIS A 156 -2.04 -0.13 11.28
CA HIS A 156 -0.73 -0.80 11.25
C HIS A 156 0.26 0.02 10.42
N VAL A 157 1.54 -0.30 10.57
CA VAL A 157 2.60 0.16 9.68
C VAL A 157 3.39 -1.04 9.14
N MET A 158 3.63 -1.06 7.83
CA MET A 158 4.38 -2.12 7.16
C MET A 158 5.56 -1.54 6.39
N PRO A 159 6.81 -1.78 6.82
CA PRO A 159 7.99 -1.29 6.12
C PRO A 159 8.30 -2.12 4.86
N ILE A 160 8.58 -1.44 3.76
CA ILE A 160 9.08 -2.06 2.52
C ILE A 160 10.34 -1.34 2.06
N VAL A 161 11.45 -2.06 2.07
CA VAL A 161 12.72 -1.58 1.51
C VAL A 161 12.62 -1.51 -0.01
N LEU A 162 13.26 -0.52 -0.61
CA LEU A 162 13.27 -0.27 -2.05
C LEU A 162 13.51 -1.55 -2.87
N HIS A 163 12.69 -1.74 -3.89
CA HIS A 163 12.85 -2.78 -4.91
C HIS A 163 13.36 -2.17 -6.21
N LEU A 164 14.49 -2.66 -6.69
CA LEU A 164 15.07 -2.22 -7.96
C LEU A 164 14.78 -3.26 -9.06
N ARG A 165 13.55 -3.29 -9.54
CA ARG A 165 13.15 -4.13 -10.68
C ARG A 165 13.76 -3.61 -11.99
N PRO A 166 13.92 -4.45 -13.01
CA PRO A 166 14.34 -4.01 -14.35
C PRO A 166 13.47 -2.83 -14.83
N GLY A 167 14.07 -1.86 -15.48
CA GLY A 167 13.45 -0.60 -15.87
C GLY A 167 13.50 0.48 -14.78
N ALA A 168 13.03 0.18 -13.59
CA ALA A 168 13.14 1.09 -12.45
C ALA A 168 14.58 1.19 -11.92
N ARG A 169 15.34 0.10 -11.99
CA ARG A 169 16.75 0.04 -11.57
C ARG A 169 17.62 1.01 -12.36
N GLU A 170 17.52 0.97 -13.68
CA GLU A 170 18.33 1.79 -14.57
C GLU A 170 18.07 3.27 -14.32
N TRP A 171 16.82 3.64 -14.23
CA TRP A 171 16.42 5.01 -13.90
C TRP A 171 16.95 5.44 -12.52
N PHE A 172 16.71 4.61 -11.49
CA PHE A 172 17.11 4.92 -10.12
C PHE A 172 18.63 5.03 -9.98
N MET A 173 19.39 4.10 -10.58
CA MET A 173 20.86 4.11 -10.51
C MET A 173 21.45 5.29 -11.27
N SER A 174 20.84 5.72 -12.39
CA SER A 174 21.23 6.92 -13.10
C SER A 174 21.02 8.18 -12.25
N TRP A 175 19.84 8.28 -11.63
CA TRP A 175 19.55 9.37 -10.68
C TRP A 175 20.50 9.37 -9.48
N LEU A 176 20.73 8.20 -8.86
CA LEU A 176 21.62 8.05 -7.71
C LEU A 176 23.05 8.48 -8.08
N GLY A 177 23.54 8.08 -9.23
CA GLY A 177 24.87 8.46 -9.73
C GLY A 177 25.05 9.96 -9.96
N ALA A 178 23.96 10.66 -10.30
CA ALA A 178 23.97 12.11 -10.46
C ALA A 178 23.83 12.87 -9.14
N ALA A 179 22.95 12.39 -8.23
CA ALA A 179 22.61 13.08 -7.00
C ALA A 179 23.48 12.65 -5.79
N HIS A 180 23.89 11.39 -5.74
CA HIS A 180 24.59 10.75 -4.62
C HIS A 180 25.62 9.74 -5.09
N PRO A 181 26.64 10.16 -5.88
CA PRO A 181 27.64 9.24 -6.45
C PRO A 181 28.39 8.42 -5.38
N GLU A 182 28.56 8.98 -4.18
CA GLU A 182 29.19 8.32 -3.05
C GLU A 182 28.44 7.06 -2.57
N LEU A 183 27.15 6.93 -2.88
CA LEU A 183 26.33 5.77 -2.50
C LEU A 183 26.38 4.63 -3.52
N LEU A 184 26.91 4.85 -4.72
CA LEU A 184 26.98 3.81 -5.76
C LEU A 184 27.62 2.50 -5.30
N PRO A 185 28.79 2.52 -4.58
CA PRO A 185 29.39 1.28 -4.09
C PRO A 185 28.47 0.52 -3.13
N ARG A 186 27.76 1.25 -2.25
CA ARG A 186 26.83 0.65 -1.29
C ARG A 186 25.63 0.02 -1.97
N TYR A 187 25.10 0.66 -3.01
CA TYR A 187 24.00 0.11 -3.80
C TYR A 187 24.43 -1.09 -4.66
N ALA A 188 25.66 -1.10 -5.16
CA ALA A 188 26.22 -2.27 -5.83
C ALA A 188 26.31 -3.48 -4.89
N GLU A 189 26.70 -3.26 -3.63
CA GLU A 189 26.72 -4.30 -2.60
C GLU A 189 25.29 -4.80 -2.27
N LEU A 190 24.34 -3.88 -1.99
CA LEU A 190 22.99 -4.22 -1.58
C LEU A 190 22.17 -4.89 -2.69
N TYR A 191 22.34 -4.46 -3.93
CA TYR A 191 21.51 -4.90 -5.06
C TYR A 191 22.28 -5.67 -6.14
N GLY A 192 23.56 -6.01 -5.91
CA GLY A 192 24.38 -6.75 -6.87
C GLY A 192 23.83 -8.13 -7.23
N ARG A 193 23.05 -8.74 -6.33
CA ARG A 193 22.47 -10.08 -6.52
C ARG A 193 21.01 -10.09 -7.00
N GLY A 194 20.41 -8.94 -7.26
CA GLY A 194 19.03 -8.88 -7.72
C GLY A 194 18.28 -7.60 -7.38
N ALA A 195 16.95 -7.67 -7.48
CA ALA A 195 16.07 -6.52 -7.29
C ALA A 195 15.82 -6.16 -5.81
N TYR A 196 16.19 -7.02 -4.87
CA TYR A 196 15.89 -6.87 -3.45
C TYR A 196 17.18 -6.71 -2.65
N ALA A 197 17.15 -5.82 -1.65
CA ALA A 197 18.20 -5.76 -0.64
C ALA A 197 18.30 -7.11 0.13
N PRO A 198 19.46 -7.44 0.73
CA PRO A 198 19.63 -8.69 1.48
C PRO A 198 18.56 -8.86 2.57
N LYS A 199 18.12 -10.11 2.81
CA LYS A 199 17.12 -10.42 3.84
C LYS A 199 17.49 -9.91 5.22
N ALA A 200 18.78 -9.98 5.59
CA ALA A 200 19.26 -9.45 6.88
C ALA A 200 19.05 -7.93 7.00
N TYR A 201 19.28 -7.19 5.90
CA TYR A 201 19.03 -5.75 5.85
C TYR A 201 17.53 -5.45 6.00
N GLN A 202 16.68 -6.14 5.24
CA GLN A 202 15.22 -5.99 5.34
C GLN A 202 14.72 -6.30 6.75
N ALA A 203 15.21 -7.39 7.38
CA ALA A 203 14.85 -7.79 8.73
C ALA A 203 15.26 -6.75 9.78
N ARG A 204 16.45 -6.14 9.65
CA ARG A 204 16.92 -5.04 10.52
C ARG A 204 15.95 -3.86 10.46
N ILE A 205 15.60 -3.39 9.25
CA ILE A 205 14.66 -2.28 9.07
C ILE A 205 13.28 -2.64 9.64
N ALA A 206 12.77 -3.84 9.35
CA ALA A 206 11.50 -4.29 9.86
C ALA A 206 11.47 -4.38 11.39
N GLY A 207 12.56 -4.82 12.01
CA GLY A 207 12.74 -4.83 13.47
C GLY A 207 12.66 -3.42 14.07
N GLN A 208 13.43 -2.47 13.53
CA GLN A 208 13.43 -1.08 13.99
C GLN A 208 12.03 -0.43 13.87
N VAL A 209 11.36 -0.60 12.72
CA VAL A 209 10.01 -0.04 12.52
C VAL A 209 9.00 -0.68 13.47
N ARG A 210 9.09 -1.99 13.74
CA ARG A 210 8.22 -2.67 14.71
C ARG A 210 8.41 -2.13 16.12
N GLU A 211 9.65 -1.97 16.59
CA GLU A 211 9.95 -1.42 17.92
C GLU A 211 9.43 0.02 18.06
N LEU A 212 9.56 0.83 17.01
CA LEU A 212 9.02 2.19 16.97
C LEU A 212 7.48 2.18 16.95
N ALA A 213 6.85 1.29 16.17
CA ALA A 213 5.41 1.13 16.15
C ALA A 213 4.83 0.74 17.51
N GLU A 214 5.50 -0.16 18.23
CA GLU A 214 5.15 -0.54 19.60
C GLU A 214 5.31 0.64 20.55
N ARG A 215 6.42 1.39 20.47
CA ARG A 215 6.69 2.57 21.29
C ARG A 215 5.63 3.66 21.11
N TYR A 216 5.25 3.96 19.88
CA TYR A 216 4.25 4.99 19.55
C TYR A 216 2.80 4.47 19.54
N GLY A 217 2.57 3.19 19.84
CA GLY A 217 1.24 2.62 19.97
C GLY A 217 0.46 2.50 18.67
N VAL A 218 1.15 2.34 17.51
CA VAL A 218 0.48 2.10 16.22
C VAL A 218 -0.44 0.87 16.33
N GLY A 219 -1.68 1.00 15.88
CA GLY A 219 -2.68 -0.07 15.94
C GLY A 219 -3.44 -0.20 17.26
N ARG A 220 -3.09 0.57 18.30
CA ARG A 220 -3.78 0.53 19.61
C ARG A 220 -5.03 1.41 19.67
N ALA A 221 -5.07 2.50 18.90
CA ALA A 221 -6.17 3.47 18.93
C ALA A 221 -7.52 2.90 18.48
N ASN A 222 -7.55 1.82 17.71
CA ASN A 222 -8.76 1.22 17.16
C ASN A 222 -9.29 0.00 17.96
N SER A 223 -8.78 -0.27 19.17
CA SER A 223 -9.25 -1.38 20.00
C SER A 223 -10.41 -1.04 20.93
N GLY A 224 -10.94 0.19 20.90
CA GLY A 224 -11.89 0.71 21.89
C GLY A 224 -13.14 1.43 21.40
N GLY A 225 -13.55 1.30 20.13
CA GLY A 225 -14.82 1.86 19.63
C GLY A 225 -16.01 0.96 19.96
N PRO A 226 -17.19 1.51 20.38
CA PRO A 226 -18.42 0.74 20.54
C PRO A 226 -18.93 0.38 19.14
N GLY A 227 -18.63 -0.83 18.66
CA GLY A 227 -19.06 -1.33 17.34
C GLY A 227 -18.15 -2.37 16.73
N SER A 228 -17.13 -2.83 17.45
CA SER A 228 -16.39 -4.01 16.99
C SER A 228 -17.34 -5.21 16.94
N PRO A 229 -17.58 -5.83 15.76
CA PRO A 229 -18.26 -7.11 15.70
C PRO A 229 -17.46 -8.10 16.54
N ARG A 230 -18.07 -8.62 17.62
CA ARG A 230 -17.48 -9.69 18.41
C ARG A 230 -17.24 -10.89 17.51
N GLY A 231 -15.98 -11.24 17.31
CA GLY A 231 -15.59 -12.60 17.04
C GLY A 231 -16.06 -13.19 15.71
N VAL A 232 -15.52 -12.71 14.60
CA VAL A 232 -15.25 -13.64 13.51
C VAL A 232 -14.06 -14.50 13.98
N PRO A 233 -14.16 -15.84 14.06
CA PRO A 233 -13.03 -16.69 14.40
C PRO A 233 -11.88 -16.34 13.46
N ARG A 234 -10.69 -16.16 14.02
CA ARG A 234 -9.46 -16.16 13.24
C ARG A 234 -9.38 -17.49 12.49
N GLY A 235 -10.05 -17.56 11.32
CA GLY A 235 -9.73 -18.53 10.30
C GLY A 235 -8.27 -18.32 10.03
N SER A 236 -7.47 -19.35 10.37
CA SER A 236 -6.06 -19.38 10.15
C SER A 236 -5.77 -18.83 8.76
N ALA A 237 -5.20 -17.63 8.68
CA ALA A 237 -4.50 -17.19 7.49
C ALA A 237 -3.37 -18.20 7.31
N ARG A 238 -3.65 -19.31 6.61
CA ARG A 238 -2.62 -20.18 6.08
C ARG A 238 -1.78 -19.27 5.22
N ALA A 239 -0.60 -18.94 5.71
CA ALA A 239 0.42 -18.30 4.92
C ALA A 239 0.54 -19.09 3.63
N ILE A 240 0.08 -18.52 2.52
CA ILE A 240 0.26 -19.11 1.19
C ILE A 240 1.76 -19.10 0.99
N ALA A 241 2.35 -20.29 0.99
CA ALA A 241 3.77 -20.45 0.79
C ALA A 241 4.16 -19.78 -0.55
N PRO A 242 5.25 -19.00 -0.61
CA PRO A 242 5.61 -18.18 -1.79
C PRO A 242 5.78 -18.96 -3.10
N ALA A 243 5.93 -20.28 -3.05
CA ALA A 243 6.07 -21.13 -4.24
C ALA A 243 4.77 -21.35 -5.04
N LYS A 244 3.57 -21.18 -4.44
CA LYS A 244 2.30 -21.35 -5.14
C LYS A 244 1.81 -20.04 -5.78
N ALA A 245 2.15 -18.90 -5.20
CA ALA A 245 1.87 -17.58 -5.78
C ALA A 245 2.65 -17.34 -7.09
N ALA A 246 3.87 -17.86 -7.20
CA ALA A 246 4.68 -17.69 -8.41
C ALA A 246 4.17 -18.52 -9.60
N ARG A 247 3.48 -19.65 -9.37
CA ARG A 247 2.92 -20.48 -10.46
C ARG A 247 1.54 -20.01 -10.94
N LEU A 248 0.75 -19.37 -10.10
CA LEU A 248 -0.52 -18.75 -10.49
C LEU A 248 -0.32 -17.44 -11.26
N ALA A 249 0.76 -16.72 -10.99
CA ALA A 249 1.11 -15.50 -11.73
C ALA A 249 1.60 -15.75 -13.17
N ALA A 250 1.93 -17.01 -13.53
CA ALA A 250 2.45 -17.34 -14.86
C ALA A 250 1.36 -17.79 -15.87
N HIS A 251 0.14 -18.11 -15.44
CA HIS A 251 -0.87 -18.70 -16.33
C HIS A 251 -2.23 -17.99 -16.38
N GLU A 252 -2.51 -17.02 -15.53
CA GLU A 252 -3.71 -16.19 -15.67
C GLU A 252 -3.41 -14.73 -15.34
N GLN A 253 -2.62 -14.09 -16.18
CA GLN A 253 -2.69 -12.64 -16.34
C GLN A 253 -4.00 -12.32 -17.04
N LEU A 254 -5.10 -12.32 -16.32
CA LEU A 254 -6.23 -11.50 -16.70
C LEU A 254 -5.73 -10.07 -16.71
N THR A 255 -5.39 -9.60 -17.89
CA THR A 255 -4.99 -8.24 -18.19
C THR A 255 -6.19 -7.33 -17.90
N LEU A 256 -6.39 -6.98 -16.63
CA LEU A 256 -7.17 -5.83 -16.21
C LEU A 256 -6.22 -4.62 -16.26
N LEU A 257 -5.90 -4.19 -17.47
CA LEU A 257 -5.34 -2.88 -17.77
C LEU A 257 -6.43 -1.95 -18.24
#